data_3539a9a926c0cb37f7489f25e9e4a07a
#
_entry.id   3539a9a926c0cb37f7489f25e9e4a07a
#
_cell.length_a   1.000
_cell.length_b   1.000
_cell.length_c   1.000
_cell.angle_alpha   90.00
_cell.angle_beta   90.00
_cell.angle_gamma   90.00
#
_symmetry.space_group_name_H-M   'P 1'
#
loop_
_entity.id
_entity.type
_entity.pdbx_description
1 polymer ?
#
loop_
_entity_poly.entity_id
_entity_poly.type
_entity_poly.pdbx_seq_one_letter_code
_entity_poly.pdbx_strand_id
1 'polypeptide(L)'
;AYGDKPTFVLTSRVLPRTRDNVEFYSGDLAMLVNGRLRPAFRSIWFAGGGAVCGECLRLGLADEVRYSILPILIGDGIPFFDKLDRDVALHLAEVKAYQTGTVALRYEVRESSVELPRPKRKKRKTL
;
A
#
# COMPACT_ATOMS: atom_id res chain seq x y z
N ALA A 1 14.46 -0.98 12.02
CA ALA A 1 14.17 -1.91 10.94
C ALA A 1 14.56 -1.35 9.56
N TYR A 2 14.51 -0.03 9.39
CA TYR A 2 14.76 0.63 8.09
C TYR A 2 16.14 1.31 8.01
N GLY A 3 17.06 0.98 8.91
CA GLY A 3 18.41 1.53 8.96
C GLY A 3 18.43 3.03 9.21
N ASP A 4 19.31 3.74 8.51
CA ASP A 4 19.48 5.19 8.64
C ASP A 4 18.60 6.01 7.70
N LYS A 5 17.66 5.37 7.01
CA LYS A 5 16.73 6.07 6.10
C LYS A 5 15.78 6.97 6.88
N PRO A 6 15.50 8.18 6.38
CA PRO A 6 14.45 9.03 6.95
C PRO A 6 13.14 8.26 7.04
N THR A 7 12.57 8.21 8.22
CA THR A 7 11.37 7.44 8.53
C THR A 7 10.34 8.33 9.20
N PHE A 8 9.14 8.38 8.65
CA PHE A 8 8.01 9.12 9.19
C PHE A 8 6.99 8.13 9.73
N VAL A 9 6.71 8.20 11.01
CA VAL A 9 5.74 7.34 11.68
C VAL A 9 4.44 8.10 11.86
N LEU A 10 3.40 7.64 11.19
CA LEU A 10 2.06 8.22 11.31
C LEU A 10 1.41 7.74 12.61
N THR A 11 1.11 8.66 13.50
CA THR A 11 0.52 8.35 14.80
C THR A 11 -0.21 9.56 15.37
N SER A 12 -1.30 9.33 16.08
CA SER A 12 -1.97 10.35 16.90
C SER A 12 -1.38 10.46 18.31
N ARG A 13 -0.44 9.56 18.67
CA ARG A 13 0.18 9.55 19.99
C ARG A 13 1.37 10.48 20.03
N VAL A 14 1.56 11.15 21.17
CA VAL A 14 2.80 11.85 21.48
C VAL A 14 3.80 10.82 21.98
N LEU A 15 4.80 10.53 21.16
CA LEU A 15 5.83 9.54 21.47
C LEU A 15 7.20 10.22 21.54
N PRO A 16 8.09 9.76 22.44
CA PRO A 16 9.44 10.30 22.52
C PRO A 16 10.25 9.94 21.28
N ARG A 17 10.98 10.90 20.75
CA ARG A 17 11.90 10.67 19.64
C ARG A 17 13.13 9.92 20.16
N THR A 18 13.34 8.71 19.65
CA THR A 18 14.44 7.83 20.07
C THR A 18 15.59 7.77 19.07
N ARG A 19 15.37 8.22 17.83
CA ARG A 19 16.36 8.25 16.75
C ARG A 19 16.25 9.52 15.94
N ASP A 20 17.36 10.05 15.46
CA ASP A 20 17.41 11.31 14.71
C ASP A 20 16.75 11.19 13.33
N ASN A 21 16.78 10.01 12.73
CA ASN A 21 16.17 9.73 11.42
C ASN A 21 14.69 9.34 11.48
N VAL A 22 14.09 9.32 12.66
CA VAL A 22 12.67 9.00 12.86
C VAL A 22 11.91 10.22 13.32
N GLU A 23 10.87 10.59 12.60
CA GLU A 23 9.94 11.66 12.94
C GLU A 23 8.55 11.09 13.12
N PHE A 24 7.87 11.46 14.20
CA PHE A 24 6.46 11.15 14.41
C PHE A 24 5.62 12.27 13.82
N TYR A 25 4.65 11.91 13.00
CA TYR A 25 3.75 12.83 12.33
C TYR A 25 2.30 12.53 12.68
N SER A 26 1.61 13.58 13.10
CA SER A 26 0.16 13.57 13.31
C SER A 26 -0.46 14.65 12.42
N GLY A 27 -1.40 14.27 11.58
CA GLY A 27 -2.06 15.20 10.68
C GLY A 27 -2.45 14.56 9.35
N ASP A 28 -2.71 15.40 8.38
CA ASP A 28 -3.17 15.00 7.05
C ASP A 28 -2.05 14.35 6.23
N LEU A 29 -2.31 13.15 5.72
CA LEU A 29 -1.34 12.37 4.95
C LEU A 29 -1.00 13.04 3.60
N ALA A 30 -1.98 13.62 2.92
CA ALA A 30 -1.75 14.28 1.64
C ALA A 30 -0.87 15.52 1.82
N MET A 31 -1.06 16.29 2.88
CA MET A 31 -0.19 17.42 3.21
C MET A 31 1.24 16.98 3.52
N LEU A 32 1.42 15.89 4.26
CA LEU A 32 2.75 15.34 4.51
C LEU A 32 3.43 14.93 3.20
N VAL A 33 2.76 14.11 2.39
CA VAL A 33 3.33 13.56 1.16
C VAL A 33 3.61 14.66 0.13
N ASN A 34 2.63 15.49 -0.17
CA ASN A 34 2.76 16.51 -1.23
C ASN A 34 3.58 17.72 -0.78
N GLY A 35 3.45 18.13 0.49
CA GLY A 35 4.11 19.32 1.01
C GLY A 35 5.54 19.10 1.50
N ARG A 36 5.85 17.91 2.00
CA ARG A 36 7.16 17.62 2.61
C ARG A 36 7.94 16.50 1.95
N LEU A 37 7.30 15.38 1.65
CA LEU A 37 8.02 14.20 1.20
C LEU A 37 8.39 14.26 -0.28
N ARG A 38 7.44 14.57 -1.16
CA ARG A 38 7.70 14.67 -2.60
C ARG A 38 8.75 15.71 -2.97
N PRO A 39 8.80 16.91 -2.37
CA PRO A 39 9.88 17.86 -2.64
C PRO A 39 11.26 17.41 -2.19
N ALA A 40 11.34 16.56 -1.15
CA ALA A 40 12.59 16.15 -0.52
C ALA A 40 13.12 14.79 -1.02
N PHE A 41 12.24 13.91 -1.50
CA PHE A 41 12.57 12.52 -1.82
C PHE A 41 12.07 12.10 -3.20
N ARG A 42 12.93 11.40 -3.94
CA ARG A 42 12.57 10.85 -5.27
C ARG A 42 11.67 9.61 -5.16
N SER A 43 11.80 8.87 -4.08
CA SER A 43 11.04 7.65 -3.83
C SER A 43 10.56 7.62 -2.39
N ILE A 44 9.30 7.28 -2.20
CA ILE A 44 8.65 7.17 -0.91
C ILE A 44 8.08 5.76 -0.80
N TRP A 45 8.42 5.07 0.27
CA TRP A 45 7.86 3.76 0.55
C TRP A 45 6.86 3.83 1.70
N PHE A 46 5.61 3.54 1.41
CA PHE A 46 4.56 3.39 2.40
C PHE A 46 4.60 1.97 2.96
N ALA A 47 5.23 1.83 4.11
CA ALA A 47 5.29 0.56 4.85
C ALA A 47 4.26 0.61 5.97
N GLY A 48 3.10 0.07 5.74
CA GLY A 48 2.07 0.16 6.74
C GLY A 48 1.03 -0.93 6.64
N GLY A 49 0.17 -1.00 7.64
CA GLY A 49 -1.04 -1.82 7.61
C GLY A 49 -2.09 -1.26 6.66
N GLY A 50 -3.23 -1.96 6.61
CA GLY A 50 -4.31 -1.66 5.68
C GLY A 50 -4.83 -0.22 5.72
N ALA A 51 -4.79 0.44 6.88
CA ALA A 51 -5.24 1.82 7.04
C ALA A 51 -4.38 2.80 6.22
N VAL A 52 -3.06 2.76 6.36
CA VAL A 52 -2.15 3.66 5.63
C VAL A 52 -2.16 3.34 4.13
N CYS A 53 -2.10 2.07 3.76
CA CYS A 53 -2.15 1.64 2.35
C CYS A 53 -3.48 2.05 1.70
N GLY A 54 -4.60 1.85 2.38
CA GLY A 54 -5.91 2.26 1.90
C GLY A 54 -6.03 3.76 1.73
N GLU A 55 -5.53 4.54 2.67
CA GLU A 55 -5.53 6.01 2.60
C GLU A 55 -4.68 6.52 1.43
N CYS A 56 -3.47 5.96 1.23
CA CYS A 56 -2.61 6.31 0.10
C CYS A 56 -3.30 6.03 -1.24
N LEU A 57 -4.00 4.91 -1.37
CA LEU A 57 -4.73 4.56 -2.58
C LEU A 57 -5.95 5.46 -2.81
N ARG A 58 -6.71 5.77 -1.76
CA ARG A 58 -7.88 6.66 -1.86
C ARG A 58 -7.49 8.07 -2.28
N LEU A 59 -6.39 8.59 -1.75
CA LEU A 59 -5.89 9.94 -2.02
C LEU A 59 -5.07 10.04 -3.31
N GLY A 60 -4.86 8.93 -4.03
CA GLY A 60 -4.04 8.92 -5.25
C GLY A 60 -2.57 9.23 -5.01
N LEU A 61 -2.04 8.90 -3.83
CA LEU A 61 -0.65 9.18 -3.45
C LEU A 61 0.33 8.07 -3.85
N ALA A 62 -0.19 6.87 -4.15
CA ALA A 62 0.60 5.71 -4.52
C ALA A 62 0.70 5.56 -6.04
N ASP A 63 1.92 5.48 -6.55
CA ASP A 63 2.21 5.24 -7.97
C ASP A 63 2.38 3.75 -8.28
N GLU A 64 2.82 2.98 -7.29
CA GLU A 64 3.04 1.54 -7.40
C GLU A 64 2.49 0.78 -6.19
N VAL A 65 2.04 -0.43 -6.44
CA VAL A 65 1.70 -1.41 -5.40
C VAL A 65 2.61 -2.62 -5.57
N ARG A 66 3.31 -2.98 -4.51
CA ARG A 66 4.20 -4.15 -4.47
C ARG A 66 3.79 -5.08 -3.36
N TYR A 67 3.63 -6.35 -3.68
CA TYR A 67 3.37 -7.38 -2.67
C TYR A 67 3.88 -8.74 -3.12
N SER A 68 3.95 -9.64 -2.17
CA SER A 68 4.36 -11.02 -2.43
C SER A 68 3.28 -11.98 -1.97
N ILE A 69 3.07 -13.00 -2.78
CA ILE A 69 2.23 -14.14 -2.44
C ILE A 69 3.14 -15.24 -1.93
N LEU A 70 2.96 -15.60 -0.67
CA LEU A 70 3.68 -16.71 -0.05
C LEU A 70 2.96 -18.04 -0.34
N PRO A 71 3.69 -19.16 -0.44
CA PRO A 71 3.11 -20.47 -0.74
C PRO A 71 2.43 -21.09 0.49
N ILE A 72 1.49 -20.37 1.09
CA ILE A 72 0.74 -20.78 2.27
C ILE A 72 -0.67 -20.17 2.25
N LEU A 73 -1.66 -20.94 2.65
CA LEU A 73 -3.00 -20.46 2.94
C LEU A 73 -3.12 -20.27 4.45
N ILE A 74 -3.24 -19.03 4.89
CA ILE A 74 -3.50 -18.71 6.30
C ILE A 74 -5.00 -18.76 6.55
N GLY A 75 -5.42 -19.34 7.68
CA GLY A 75 -6.84 -19.49 8.01
C GLY A 75 -7.54 -18.14 8.28
N ASP A 76 -6.79 -17.14 8.74
CA ASP A 76 -7.25 -15.78 9.03
C ASP A 76 -6.11 -14.79 8.87
N GLY A 77 -6.41 -13.50 8.73
CA GLY A 77 -5.37 -12.50 8.53
C GLY A 77 -5.90 -11.07 8.47
N ILE A 78 -4.96 -10.13 8.35
CA ILE A 78 -5.24 -8.72 8.23
C ILE A 78 -5.26 -8.35 6.73
N PRO A 79 -6.28 -7.62 6.25
CA PRO A 79 -6.32 -7.15 4.87
C PRO A 79 -5.09 -6.29 4.51
N PHE A 80 -4.61 -6.43 3.28
CA PHE A 80 -3.47 -5.64 2.77
C PHE A 80 -3.80 -4.14 2.73
N PHE A 81 -5.05 -3.79 2.48
CA PHE A 81 -5.57 -2.42 2.53
C PHE A 81 -7.01 -2.41 3.04
N ASP A 82 -7.39 -1.31 3.69
CA ASP A 82 -8.76 -1.11 4.16
C ASP A 82 -9.71 -0.86 2.98
N LYS A 83 -11.00 -0.87 3.27
CA LYS A 83 -12.05 -0.64 2.28
C LYS A 83 -11.79 0.65 1.50
N LEU A 84 -11.76 0.53 0.19
CA LEU A 84 -11.67 1.66 -0.74
C LEU A 84 -13.07 2.14 -1.14
N ASP A 85 -13.18 3.41 -1.47
CA ASP A 85 -14.41 4.06 -1.97
C ASP A 85 -14.71 3.74 -3.43
N ARG A 86 -13.69 3.27 -4.17
CA ARG A 86 -13.76 2.90 -5.58
C ARG A 86 -12.79 1.79 -5.92
N ASP A 87 -12.98 1.19 -7.10
CA ASP A 87 -12.00 0.28 -7.67
C ASP A 87 -10.78 1.09 -8.16
N VAL A 88 -9.58 0.54 -7.94
CA VAL A 88 -8.31 1.13 -8.40
C VAL A 88 -7.73 0.21 -9.46
N ALA A 89 -7.59 0.71 -10.69
CA ALA A 89 -7.02 -0.05 -11.78
C ALA A 89 -5.50 -0.17 -11.63
N LEU A 90 -5.00 -1.38 -11.85
CA LEU A 90 -3.58 -1.69 -11.76
C LEU A 90 -3.08 -2.26 -13.10
N HIS A 91 -1.86 -1.89 -13.47
CA HIS A 91 -1.14 -2.48 -14.59
C HIS A 91 0.02 -3.32 -14.08
N LEU A 92 0.03 -4.61 -14.45
CA LEU A 92 1.12 -5.51 -14.07
C LEU A 92 2.41 -5.10 -14.78
N ALA A 93 3.39 -4.68 -14.00
CA ALA A 93 4.70 -4.25 -14.50
C ALA A 93 5.77 -5.34 -14.37
N GLU A 94 5.70 -6.17 -13.33
CA GLU A 94 6.70 -7.19 -13.07
C GLU A 94 6.13 -8.36 -12.26
N VAL A 95 6.54 -9.56 -12.63
CA VAL A 95 6.29 -10.80 -11.88
C VAL A 95 7.63 -11.49 -11.67
N LYS A 96 7.92 -11.88 -10.44
CA LYS A 96 9.10 -12.66 -10.12
C LYS A 96 8.73 -13.87 -9.26
N ALA A 97 9.00 -15.05 -9.78
CA ALA A 97 8.83 -16.31 -9.05
C ALA A 97 10.17 -16.75 -8.45
N TYR A 98 10.14 -17.17 -7.20
CA TYR A 98 11.30 -17.67 -6.47
C TYR A 98 11.20 -19.18 -6.28
N GLN A 99 12.35 -19.85 -6.17
CA GLN A 99 12.38 -21.30 -5.91
C GLN A 99 11.69 -21.68 -4.59
N THR A 100 11.60 -20.76 -3.63
CA THR A 100 10.86 -20.95 -2.39
C THR A 100 9.33 -21.07 -2.58
N GLY A 101 8.83 -20.84 -3.79
CA GLY A 101 7.40 -20.79 -4.10
C GLY A 101 6.76 -19.41 -3.91
N THR A 102 7.52 -18.42 -3.45
CA THR A 102 7.04 -17.03 -3.34
C THR A 102 6.95 -16.38 -4.71
N VAL A 103 5.88 -15.62 -4.94
CA VAL A 103 5.71 -14.81 -6.16
C VAL A 103 5.64 -13.35 -5.76
N ALA A 104 6.60 -12.55 -6.23
CA ALA A 104 6.59 -11.10 -6.04
C ALA A 104 5.94 -10.40 -7.23
N LEU A 105 5.07 -9.45 -6.96
CA LEU A 105 4.30 -8.71 -7.94
C LEU A 105 4.54 -7.20 -7.77
N ARG A 106 4.72 -6.51 -8.89
CA ARG A 106 4.77 -5.05 -8.96
C ARG A 106 3.74 -4.57 -9.95
N TYR A 107 2.84 -3.74 -9.46
CA TYR A 107 1.81 -3.09 -10.27
C TYR A 107 2.00 -1.58 -10.28
N GLU A 108 1.74 -0.96 -11.40
CA GLU A 108 1.57 0.48 -11.52
C GLU A 108 0.11 0.85 -11.29
N VAL A 109 -0.12 1.87 -10.48
CA VAL A 109 -1.46 2.42 -10.24
C VAL A 109 -1.83 3.29 -11.44
N ARG A 110 -2.97 2.99 -12.06
CA ARG A 110 -3.50 3.79 -13.15
C ARG A 110 -4.62 4.69 -12.65
N GLU A 111 -4.64 5.93 -13.11
CA GLU A 111 -5.80 6.79 -12.88
C GLU A 111 -7.05 6.14 -13.49
N SER A 112 -8.13 6.14 -12.71
CA SER A 112 -9.36 5.38 -12.99
C SER A 112 -10.15 6.00 -14.16
N SER A 113 -9.79 5.66 -15.37
CA SER A 113 -10.66 5.87 -16.55
C SER A 113 -11.12 4.56 -17.20
N VAL A 114 -10.74 3.41 -16.64
CA VAL A 114 -11.10 2.10 -17.19
C VAL A 114 -11.95 1.35 -16.17
N GLU A 115 -13.25 1.26 -16.41
CA GLU A 115 -14.08 0.24 -15.77
C GLU A 115 -13.54 -1.13 -16.18
N LEU A 116 -12.89 -1.81 -15.23
CA LEU A 116 -12.53 -3.21 -15.41
C LEU A 116 -13.83 -4.03 -15.47
N PRO A 117 -13.99 -4.91 -16.45
CA PRO A 117 -15.17 -5.77 -16.52
C PRO A 117 -15.24 -6.62 -15.24
N ARG A 118 -16.23 -6.38 -14.42
CA ARG A 118 -16.47 -7.20 -13.23
C ARG A 118 -16.82 -8.62 -13.66
N PRO A 119 -16.16 -9.65 -13.17
CA PRO A 119 -16.56 -11.02 -13.45
C PRO A 119 -18.01 -11.20 -13.00
N LYS A 120 -18.88 -11.62 -13.91
CA LYS A 120 -20.27 -11.92 -13.58
C LYS A 120 -20.28 -12.96 -12.46
N ARG A 121 -20.75 -12.58 -11.28
CA ARG A 121 -20.97 -13.51 -10.18
C ARG A 121 -21.91 -14.60 -10.68
N LYS A 122 -21.40 -15.79 -10.93
CA LYS A 122 -22.26 -16.96 -11.14
C LYS A 122 -23.09 -17.12 -9.87
N LYS A 123 -24.43 -16.98 -10.00
CA LYS A 123 -25.34 -17.34 -8.91
C LYS A 123 -25.00 -18.78 -8.50
N ARG A 124 -24.54 -18.96 -7.27
CA ARG A 124 -24.43 -20.29 -6.69
C ARG A 124 -25.83 -20.87 -6.74
N LYS A 125 -26.03 -21.93 -7.52
CA LYS A 125 -27.22 -22.75 -7.38
C LYS A 125 -27.13 -23.39 -5.99
N THR A 126 -28.02 -23.00 -5.11
CA THR A 126 -28.27 -23.71 -3.85
C THR A 126 -28.77 -25.09 -4.23
N LEU A 127 -28.02 -26.10 -3.85
CA LEU A 127 -28.51 -27.48 -3.90
C LEU A 127 -29.54 -27.69 -2.80
#